data_665adc40904d86af09c9c367fe1f2723
#
_entry.id   665adc40904d86af09c9c367fe1f2723
#
_cell.length_a   1.000
_cell.length_b   1.000
_cell.length_c   1.000
_cell.angle_alpha   90.00
_cell.angle_beta   90.00
_cell.angle_gamma   90.00
#
_symmetry.space_group_name_H-M   'P 1'
#
loop_
_entity.id
_entity.type
_entity.pdbx_description
1 polymer ?
#
loop_
_entity_poly.entity_id
_entity_poly.type
_entity_poly.pdbx_seq_one_letter_code
_entity_poly.pdbx_strand_id
1 'polypeptide(L)'
;DRLRTGILIGADIIAVLIPILCVSRFQLILAAALAVITYLMMDIHIDPLQMIISAAVLFVGLLAAYIILTIARSHDVEYLNGIFEMKNSRTPIFVTQPYMYIANNYDNFDCMVRAMASGYSHSFGLKMLFPLWALTGLKFLVPSLTAFPLFTTKEELTTVTLFYDAYYDFGILGVVLLGCVLGLLAWYLTDMVKHIRNPIGYLLYAQIAVYFGLSFFTTWFSNPTTWFYLAVTGAAAVYGEWRQ
;
A
#
# COMPACT_ATOMS: atom_id res chain seq x y z
N ASP A 1 11.02 -31.31 13.80
CA ASP A 1 9.99 -30.27 13.98
C ASP A 1 10.47 -29.05 14.78
N ARG A 2 11.19 -29.20 15.89
CA ARG A 2 11.69 -28.06 16.69
C ARG A 2 12.58 -27.10 15.89
N LEU A 3 13.46 -27.60 15.03
CA LEU A 3 14.30 -26.77 14.18
C LEU A 3 13.48 -25.95 13.18
N ARG A 4 12.49 -26.58 12.55
CA ARG A 4 11.59 -25.89 11.60
C ARG A 4 10.78 -24.80 12.30
N THR A 5 10.24 -25.10 13.47
CA THR A 5 9.53 -24.11 14.31
C THR A 5 10.45 -22.95 14.71
N GLY A 6 11.70 -23.24 15.11
CA GLY A 6 12.67 -22.20 15.44
C GLY A 6 13.03 -21.28 14.25
N ILE A 7 13.18 -21.84 13.05
CA ILE A 7 13.43 -21.06 11.83
C ILE A 7 12.24 -20.16 11.52
N LEU A 8 11.00 -20.66 11.62
CA LEU A 8 9.79 -19.87 11.37
C LEU A 8 9.66 -18.71 12.34
N ILE A 9 9.81 -18.97 13.65
CA ILE A 9 9.80 -17.92 14.70
C ILE A 9 10.90 -16.89 14.44
N GLY A 10 12.10 -17.33 14.08
CA GLY A 10 13.20 -16.42 13.72
C GLY A 10 12.87 -15.54 12.52
N ALA A 11 12.24 -16.10 11.48
CA ALA A 11 11.80 -15.35 10.31
C ALA A 11 10.72 -14.32 10.65
N ASP A 12 9.75 -14.68 11.48
CA ASP A 12 8.69 -13.77 11.95
C ASP A 12 9.27 -12.61 12.77
N ILE A 13 10.20 -12.91 13.69
CA ILE A 13 10.90 -11.86 14.45
C ILE A 13 11.63 -10.89 13.52
N ILE A 14 12.38 -11.40 12.54
CA ILE A 14 13.10 -10.57 11.57
C ILE A 14 12.11 -9.73 10.76
N ALA A 15 11.01 -10.31 10.30
CA ALA A 15 9.97 -9.62 9.53
C ALA A 15 9.35 -8.44 10.29
N VAL A 16 9.22 -8.54 11.61
CA VAL A 16 8.73 -7.44 12.47
C VAL A 16 9.84 -6.44 12.79
N LEU A 17 11.07 -6.91 13.03
CA LEU A 17 12.19 -6.04 13.38
C LEU A 17 12.61 -5.11 12.24
N ILE A 18 12.61 -5.58 10.98
CA ILE A 18 13.02 -4.76 9.83
C ILE A 18 12.21 -3.47 9.71
N PRO A 19 10.85 -3.49 9.68
CA PRO A 19 10.05 -2.27 9.65
C PRO A 19 10.30 -1.34 10.85
N ILE A 20 10.53 -1.89 12.03
CA ILE A 20 10.83 -1.11 13.25
C ILE A 20 12.18 -0.39 13.08
N LEU A 21 13.23 -1.11 12.67
CA LEU A 21 14.56 -0.54 12.44
C LEU A 21 14.57 0.51 11.33
N CYS A 22 13.76 0.31 10.30
CA CYS A 22 13.56 1.28 9.21
C CYS A 22 12.62 2.43 9.59
N VAL A 23 12.09 2.46 10.82
CA VAL A 23 11.10 3.44 11.30
C VAL A 23 9.90 3.55 10.34
N SER A 24 9.51 2.44 9.72
CA SER A 24 8.45 2.37 8.71
C SER A 24 7.12 1.96 9.32
N ARG A 25 6.37 2.94 9.81
CA ARG A 25 5.02 2.75 10.36
C ARG A 25 4.06 2.09 9.37
N PHE A 26 4.16 2.51 8.12
CA PHE A 26 3.28 2.01 7.06
C PHE A 26 3.48 0.51 6.79
N GLN A 27 4.72 0.03 6.79
CA GLN A 27 5.00 -1.40 6.58
C GLN A 27 4.44 -2.26 7.73
N LEU A 28 4.46 -1.78 8.97
CA LEU A 28 3.85 -2.49 10.09
C LEU A 28 2.32 -2.58 9.95
N ILE A 29 1.67 -1.47 9.60
CA ILE A 29 0.23 -1.45 9.37
C ILE A 29 -0.14 -2.38 8.19
N LEU A 30 0.63 -2.33 7.11
CA LEU A 30 0.42 -3.18 5.95
C LEU A 30 0.57 -4.67 6.30
N ALA A 31 1.65 -5.04 7.01
CA ALA A 31 1.88 -6.41 7.45
C ALA A 31 0.76 -6.92 8.36
N ALA A 32 0.32 -6.09 9.32
CA ALA A 32 -0.78 -6.43 10.20
C ALA A 32 -2.11 -6.60 9.43
N ALA A 33 -2.42 -5.70 8.48
CA ALA A 33 -3.62 -5.81 7.66
C ALA A 33 -3.61 -7.10 6.82
N LEU A 34 -2.49 -7.41 6.20
CA LEU A 34 -2.31 -8.66 5.43
C LEU A 34 -2.50 -9.89 6.31
N ALA A 35 -1.89 -9.90 7.49
CA ALA A 35 -2.01 -11.01 8.43
C ALA A 35 -3.45 -11.19 8.90
N VAL A 36 -4.13 -10.11 9.28
CA VAL A 36 -5.54 -10.15 9.74
C VAL A 36 -6.46 -10.66 8.63
N ILE A 37 -6.37 -10.10 7.41
CA ILE A 37 -7.26 -10.53 6.32
C ILE A 37 -6.99 -11.98 5.97
N THR A 38 -5.72 -12.39 5.83
CA THR A 38 -5.36 -13.79 5.54
C THR A 38 -5.91 -14.73 6.61
N TYR A 39 -5.76 -14.35 7.88
CA TYR A 39 -6.23 -15.13 9.00
C TYR A 39 -7.76 -15.26 9.05
N LEU A 40 -8.50 -14.18 8.78
CA LEU A 40 -9.96 -14.19 8.70
C LEU A 40 -10.50 -15.06 7.56
N MET A 41 -9.67 -15.28 6.52
CA MET A 41 -10.03 -16.15 5.40
C MET A 41 -9.70 -17.63 5.63
N MET A 42 -8.85 -17.91 6.62
CA MET A 42 -8.60 -19.29 7.06
C MET A 42 -9.77 -19.74 7.92
N ASP A 43 -10.31 -20.92 7.61
CA ASP A 43 -11.42 -21.53 8.37
C ASP A 43 -10.92 -22.06 9.73
N ILE A 44 -10.47 -21.15 10.58
CA ILE A 44 -9.96 -21.44 11.92
C ILE A 44 -11.06 -21.09 12.92
N HIS A 45 -11.59 -22.12 13.57
CA HIS A 45 -12.55 -21.95 14.66
C HIS A 45 -11.87 -21.32 15.88
N ILE A 46 -12.20 -20.07 16.18
CA ILE A 46 -11.74 -19.35 17.36
C ILE A 46 -12.96 -18.93 18.17
N ASP A 47 -12.81 -19.03 19.47
CA ASP A 47 -13.78 -18.46 20.38
C ASP A 47 -13.93 -16.93 20.11
N PRO A 48 -15.16 -16.42 19.91
CA PRO A 48 -15.41 -15.00 19.67
C PRO A 48 -14.75 -14.08 20.71
N LEU A 49 -14.68 -14.49 21.96
CA LEU A 49 -14.01 -13.73 23.02
C LEU A 49 -12.50 -13.62 22.77
N GLN A 50 -11.85 -14.73 22.39
CA GLN A 50 -10.42 -14.74 22.07
C GLN A 50 -10.13 -13.88 20.83
N MET A 51 -11.02 -13.90 19.84
CA MET A 51 -10.90 -13.05 18.65
C MET A 51 -10.96 -11.57 19.02
N ILE A 52 -11.91 -11.15 19.85
CA ILE A 52 -12.04 -9.76 20.30
C ILE A 52 -10.80 -9.33 21.10
N ILE A 53 -10.33 -10.18 22.03
CA ILE A 53 -9.14 -9.89 22.84
C ILE A 53 -7.91 -9.75 21.93
N SER A 54 -7.71 -10.68 20.99
CA SER A 54 -6.57 -10.63 20.06
C SER A 54 -6.60 -9.39 19.16
N ALA A 55 -7.79 -9.02 18.66
CA ALA A 55 -7.97 -7.81 17.88
C ALA A 55 -7.68 -6.54 18.71
N ALA A 56 -8.13 -6.50 19.96
CA ALA A 56 -7.85 -5.39 20.88
C ALA A 56 -6.35 -5.26 21.19
N VAL A 57 -5.68 -6.37 21.47
CA VAL A 57 -4.22 -6.40 21.73
C VAL A 57 -3.45 -5.96 20.49
N LEU A 58 -3.80 -6.44 19.30
CA LEU A 58 -3.19 -6.04 18.05
C LEU A 58 -3.39 -4.54 17.78
N PHE A 59 -4.60 -4.03 17.97
CA PHE A 59 -4.92 -2.62 17.78
C PHE A 59 -4.11 -1.72 18.73
N VAL A 60 -4.07 -2.06 20.01
CA VAL A 60 -3.29 -1.31 21.02
C VAL A 60 -1.80 -1.37 20.72
N GLY A 61 -1.29 -2.55 20.32
CA GLY A 61 0.11 -2.74 19.94
C GLY A 61 0.50 -1.91 18.70
N LEU A 62 -0.35 -1.91 17.67
CA LEU A 62 -0.14 -1.10 16.47
C LEU A 62 -0.21 0.41 16.76
N LEU A 63 -1.15 0.84 17.59
CA LEU A 63 -1.27 2.24 18.01
C LEU A 63 -0.04 2.68 18.79
N ALA A 64 0.42 1.87 19.73
CA ALA A 64 1.65 2.13 20.51
C ALA A 64 2.87 2.20 19.57
N ALA A 65 3.05 1.23 18.67
CA ALA A 65 4.12 1.22 17.69
C ALA A 65 4.05 2.46 16.76
N TYR A 66 2.87 2.83 16.32
CA TYR A 66 2.67 4.03 15.51
C TYR A 66 3.11 5.31 16.24
N ILE A 67 2.71 5.46 17.51
CA ILE A 67 3.08 6.61 18.35
C ILE A 67 4.60 6.63 18.57
N ILE A 68 5.18 5.51 19.01
CA ILE A 68 6.63 5.39 19.29
C ILE A 68 7.44 5.71 18.04
N LEU A 69 7.11 5.10 16.90
CA LEU A 69 7.81 5.34 15.63
C LEU A 69 7.56 6.76 15.08
N THR A 70 6.43 7.38 15.42
CA THR A 70 6.18 8.78 15.08
C THR A 70 7.11 9.67 15.88
N ILE A 71 7.23 9.46 17.19
CA ILE A 71 8.13 10.22 18.07
C ILE A 71 9.59 9.98 17.65
N ALA A 72 9.98 8.75 17.36
CA ALA A 72 11.35 8.41 16.95
C ALA A 72 11.77 9.05 15.62
N ARG A 73 10.81 9.27 14.72
CA ARG A 73 11.03 9.96 13.45
C ARG A 73 10.90 11.47 13.56
N SER A 74 10.41 11.98 14.67
CA SER A 74 9.82 13.30 14.74
C SER A 74 10.85 14.41 14.53
N HIS A 75 10.58 15.12 13.51
CA HIS A 75 10.63 16.54 13.50
C HIS A 75 9.60 17.10 14.52
N ASP A 76 9.82 18.33 14.93
CA ASP A 76 8.91 19.07 15.80
C ASP A 76 7.45 18.98 15.30
N VAL A 77 6.51 18.69 16.21
CA VAL A 77 5.06 18.58 15.89
C VAL A 77 4.53 19.91 15.34
N GLU A 78 5.03 21.04 15.84
CA GLU A 78 4.67 22.37 15.34
C GLU A 78 5.13 22.58 13.92
N TYR A 79 6.33 22.12 13.57
CA TYR A 79 6.84 22.14 12.20
C TYR A 79 5.96 21.32 11.23
N LEU A 80 5.61 20.09 11.60
CA LEU A 80 4.75 19.24 10.76
C LEU A 80 3.33 19.81 10.62
N ASN A 81 2.75 20.32 11.71
CA ASN A 81 1.44 20.97 11.65
C ASN A 81 1.49 22.28 10.86
N GLY A 82 2.63 22.95 10.83
CA GLY A 82 2.89 24.11 9.97
C GLY A 82 2.90 23.75 8.49
N ILE A 83 3.61 22.67 8.11
CA ILE A 83 3.59 22.13 6.73
C ILE A 83 2.16 21.74 6.33
N PHE A 84 1.42 21.11 7.23
CA PHE A 84 0.04 20.71 7.01
C PHE A 84 -0.96 21.86 7.03
N GLU A 85 -0.52 23.09 7.36
CA GLU A 85 -1.39 24.27 7.50
C GLU A 85 -2.59 24.03 8.43
N MET A 86 -2.36 23.25 9.48
CA MET A 86 -3.41 22.92 10.42
C MET A 86 -3.87 24.16 11.18
N LYS A 87 -5.18 24.39 11.21
CA LYS A 87 -5.79 25.50 11.93
C LYS A 87 -5.38 25.55 13.41
N ASN A 88 -5.10 24.40 14.02
CA ASN A 88 -4.58 24.26 15.36
C ASN A 88 -3.22 23.55 15.33
N SER A 89 -2.14 24.28 15.54
CA SER A 89 -0.77 23.75 15.56
C SER A 89 -0.49 22.72 16.66
N ARG A 90 -1.35 22.64 17.67
CA ARG A 90 -1.24 21.70 18.78
C ARG A 90 -2.00 20.41 18.57
N THR A 91 -2.65 20.22 17.43
CA THR A 91 -3.34 18.96 17.13
C THR A 91 -2.35 17.80 17.14
N PRO A 92 -2.67 16.68 17.84
CA PRO A 92 -1.75 15.54 17.92
C PRO A 92 -1.40 14.98 16.55
N ILE A 93 -0.13 14.73 16.32
CA ILE A 93 0.39 14.30 15.01
C ILE A 93 -0.22 12.98 14.51
N PHE A 94 -0.62 12.10 15.41
CA PHE A 94 -1.29 10.84 15.06
C PHE A 94 -2.72 11.05 14.51
N VAL A 95 -3.28 12.26 14.64
CA VAL A 95 -4.55 12.66 14.02
C VAL A 95 -4.29 13.41 12.73
N THR A 96 -3.35 14.37 12.75
CA THR A 96 -3.08 15.23 11.60
C THR A 96 -2.44 14.48 10.45
N GLN A 97 -1.51 13.57 10.71
CA GLN A 97 -0.85 12.80 9.65
C GLN A 97 -1.82 11.90 8.86
N PRO A 98 -2.63 11.02 9.47
CA PRO A 98 -3.60 10.23 8.71
C PRO A 98 -4.59 11.10 7.92
N TYR A 99 -5.05 12.20 8.53
CA TYR A 99 -5.90 13.15 7.84
C TYR A 99 -5.23 13.73 6.59
N MET A 100 -3.99 14.19 6.71
CA MET A 100 -3.25 14.76 5.58
C MET A 100 -2.92 13.73 4.50
N TYR A 101 -2.60 12.48 4.87
CA TYR A 101 -2.42 11.43 3.87
C TYR A 101 -3.67 11.14 3.04
N ILE A 102 -4.86 11.43 3.58
CA ILE A 102 -6.10 11.33 2.81
C ILE A 102 -6.34 12.63 2.04
N ALA A 103 -6.46 13.76 2.73
CA ALA A 103 -6.85 15.03 2.15
C ALA A 103 -5.87 15.50 1.06
N ASN A 104 -4.57 15.53 1.38
CA ASN A 104 -3.56 16.02 0.45
C ASN A 104 -3.42 15.17 -0.82
N ASN A 105 -3.71 13.87 -0.75
CA ASN A 105 -3.64 13.03 -1.94
C ASN A 105 -4.72 13.38 -2.96
N TYR A 106 -5.90 13.78 -2.51
CA TYR A 106 -6.95 14.32 -3.37
C TYR A 106 -6.60 15.71 -3.88
N ASP A 107 -6.00 16.56 -3.05
CA ASP A 107 -5.54 17.90 -3.47
C ASP A 107 -4.42 17.77 -4.52
N ASN A 108 -3.48 16.83 -4.37
CA ASN A 108 -2.45 16.55 -5.36
C ASN A 108 -3.05 16.03 -6.67
N PHE A 109 -4.12 15.22 -6.59
CA PHE A 109 -4.83 14.77 -7.78
C PHE A 109 -5.50 15.94 -8.52
N ASP A 110 -6.17 16.84 -7.80
CA ASP A 110 -6.77 18.05 -8.37
C ASP A 110 -5.69 18.98 -8.96
N CYS A 111 -4.56 19.15 -8.29
CA CYS A 111 -3.41 19.91 -8.80
C CYS A 111 -2.94 19.35 -10.16
N MET A 112 -2.81 18.03 -10.29
CA MET A 112 -2.45 17.38 -11.54
C MET A 112 -3.53 17.58 -12.62
N VAL A 113 -4.81 17.42 -12.29
CA VAL A 113 -5.92 17.63 -13.23
C VAL A 113 -5.90 19.05 -13.80
N ARG A 114 -5.66 20.06 -12.95
CA ARG A 114 -5.53 21.46 -13.38
C ARG A 114 -4.30 21.69 -14.26
N ALA A 115 -3.17 21.07 -13.90
CA ALA A 115 -1.96 21.15 -14.72
C ALA A 115 -2.17 20.55 -16.10
N MET A 116 -2.79 19.37 -16.20
CA MET A 116 -3.13 18.74 -17.48
C MET A 116 -4.08 19.61 -18.32
N ALA A 117 -5.07 20.23 -17.69
CA ALA A 117 -5.98 21.17 -18.34
C ALA A 117 -5.29 22.44 -18.85
N SER A 118 -4.17 22.85 -18.24
CA SER A 118 -3.37 24.01 -18.67
C SER A 118 -2.38 23.75 -19.80
N GLY A 119 -2.33 22.52 -20.34
CA GLY A 119 -1.57 22.20 -21.55
C GLY A 119 -0.41 21.22 -21.38
N TYR A 120 -0.29 20.56 -20.25
CA TYR A 120 0.64 19.42 -20.12
C TYR A 120 0.15 18.23 -20.96
N SER A 121 1.06 17.54 -21.61
CA SER A 121 0.73 16.38 -22.45
C SER A 121 0.63 15.10 -21.64
N HIS A 122 -0.28 14.21 -22.04
CA HIS A 122 -0.37 12.86 -21.52
C HIS A 122 0.87 12.01 -21.87
N SER A 123 1.21 11.05 -21.03
CA SER A 123 2.37 10.18 -21.23
C SER A 123 2.04 8.81 -21.86
N PHE A 124 0.77 8.57 -22.19
CA PHE A 124 0.30 7.41 -22.96
C PHE A 124 0.77 6.06 -22.43
N GLY A 125 0.68 5.87 -21.12
CA GLY A 125 0.98 4.61 -20.42
C GLY A 125 2.38 4.55 -19.79
N LEU A 126 3.25 5.52 -20.02
CA LEU A 126 4.62 5.46 -19.51
C LEU A 126 4.68 5.53 -17.99
N LYS A 127 3.79 6.28 -17.32
CA LYS A 127 3.73 6.33 -15.86
C LYS A 127 3.13 5.06 -15.25
N MET A 128 2.03 4.57 -15.78
CA MET A 128 1.41 3.33 -15.31
C MET A 128 2.33 2.12 -15.50
N LEU A 129 3.11 2.10 -16.58
CA LEU A 129 4.05 1.02 -16.89
C LEU A 129 5.43 1.20 -16.21
N PHE A 130 5.58 2.17 -15.31
CA PHE A 130 6.82 2.37 -14.57
C PHE A 130 7.37 1.08 -13.92
N PRO A 131 6.56 0.14 -13.38
CA PRO A 131 7.06 -1.13 -12.90
C PRO A 131 7.87 -1.92 -13.94
N LEU A 132 7.46 -1.92 -15.21
CA LEU A 132 8.20 -2.60 -16.28
C LEU A 132 9.57 -1.95 -16.52
N TRP A 133 9.60 -0.62 -16.60
CA TRP A 133 10.85 0.12 -16.82
C TRP A 133 11.81 -0.03 -15.64
N ALA A 134 11.26 -0.10 -14.43
CA ALA A 134 12.05 -0.26 -13.21
C ALA A 134 12.61 -1.67 -13.04
N LEU A 135 11.76 -2.71 -13.21
CA LEU A 135 12.14 -4.12 -13.01
C LEU A 135 13.04 -4.65 -14.12
N THR A 136 12.90 -4.14 -15.36
CA THR A 136 13.78 -4.52 -16.48
C THR A 136 15.07 -3.70 -16.53
N GLY A 137 15.21 -2.68 -15.71
CA GLY A 137 16.36 -1.76 -15.74
C GLY A 137 16.34 -0.74 -16.88
N LEU A 138 15.31 -0.74 -17.73
CA LEU A 138 15.19 0.19 -18.87
C LEU A 138 15.20 1.65 -18.43
N LYS A 139 14.73 1.97 -17.24
CA LYS A 139 14.79 3.32 -16.66
C LYS A 139 16.21 3.91 -16.58
N PHE A 140 17.25 3.08 -16.50
CA PHE A 140 18.64 3.52 -16.46
C PHE A 140 19.23 3.73 -17.85
N LEU A 141 18.69 3.01 -18.85
CA LEU A 141 19.12 3.12 -20.25
C LEU A 141 18.43 4.26 -20.99
N VAL A 142 17.15 4.50 -20.67
CA VAL A 142 16.31 5.50 -21.33
C VAL A 142 15.64 6.38 -20.27
N PRO A 143 16.32 7.42 -19.75
CA PRO A 143 15.80 8.29 -18.69
C PRO A 143 14.46 8.97 -19.01
N SER A 144 14.17 9.22 -20.30
CA SER A 144 12.92 9.83 -20.74
C SER A 144 11.67 9.00 -20.42
N LEU A 145 11.80 7.70 -20.16
CA LEU A 145 10.69 6.84 -19.73
C LEU A 145 10.18 7.18 -18.31
N THR A 146 10.95 7.94 -17.54
CA THR A 146 10.65 8.24 -16.15
C THR A 146 10.70 9.74 -15.83
N ALA A 147 11.01 10.58 -16.79
CA ALA A 147 11.19 12.02 -16.63
C ALA A 147 9.84 12.78 -16.65
N PHE A 148 8.90 12.39 -15.81
CA PHE A 148 7.60 13.05 -15.71
C PHE A 148 7.49 13.87 -14.44
N PRO A 149 6.99 15.13 -14.50
CA PRO A 149 6.78 15.93 -13.31
C PRO A 149 5.73 15.29 -12.39
N LEU A 150 5.91 15.48 -11.10
CA LEU A 150 4.92 15.19 -10.08
C LEU A 150 4.24 16.49 -9.70
N PHE A 151 2.94 16.57 -9.86
CA PHE A 151 2.15 17.73 -9.49
C PHE A 151 1.64 17.55 -8.08
N THR A 152 2.15 18.34 -7.17
CA THR A 152 1.79 18.32 -5.75
C THR A 152 1.49 19.72 -5.27
N THR A 153 0.67 19.83 -4.26
CA THR A 153 0.36 21.10 -3.59
C THR A 153 1.52 21.57 -2.72
N LYS A 154 2.32 20.62 -2.20
CA LYS A 154 3.49 20.85 -1.34
C LYS A 154 4.60 19.88 -1.69
N GLU A 155 5.85 20.34 -1.64
CA GLU A 155 7.02 19.55 -1.98
C GLU A 155 7.23 18.37 -1.02
N GLU A 156 6.85 18.51 0.25
CA GLU A 156 7.00 17.51 1.29
C GLU A 156 5.92 16.41 1.22
N LEU A 157 4.80 16.67 0.55
CA LEU A 157 3.64 15.79 0.51
C LEU A 157 3.45 15.18 -0.89
N THR A 158 4.32 14.25 -1.23
CA THR A 158 4.43 13.64 -2.57
C THR A 158 3.53 12.43 -2.80
N THR A 159 2.74 12.00 -1.82
CA THR A 159 1.82 10.88 -1.99
C THR A 159 0.62 11.29 -2.84
N VAL A 160 0.07 10.33 -3.59
CA VAL A 160 -1.01 10.54 -4.56
C VAL A 160 -1.98 9.36 -4.57
N THR A 161 -3.15 9.52 -5.18
CA THR A 161 -4.18 8.48 -5.23
C THR A 161 -3.86 7.38 -6.23
N LEU A 162 -4.55 6.24 -6.14
CA LEU A 162 -4.44 5.10 -7.05
C LEU A 162 -4.62 5.48 -8.53
N PHE A 163 -5.51 6.43 -8.81
CA PHE A 163 -5.87 6.83 -10.17
C PHE A 163 -4.99 7.94 -10.76
N TYR A 164 -4.05 8.46 -9.99
CA TYR A 164 -3.20 9.58 -10.41
C TYR A 164 -2.47 9.29 -11.72
N ASP A 165 -1.75 8.18 -11.82
CA ASP A 165 -0.97 7.84 -13.01
C ASP A 165 -1.86 7.46 -14.20
N ALA A 166 -3.01 6.85 -13.96
CA ALA A 166 -3.97 6.54 -15.00
C ALA A 166 -4.56 7.81 -15.65
N TYR A 167 -4.88 8.81 -14.82
CA TYR A 167 -5.32 10.10 -15.32
C TYR A 167 -4.18 10.84 -16.05
N TYR A 168 -2.97 10.80 -15.49
CA TYR A 168 -1.81 11.41 -16.12
C TYR A 168 -1.56 10.82 -17.52
N ASP A 169 -1.68 9.51 -17.69
CA ASP A 169 -1.41 8.84 -18.96
C ASP A 169 -2.53 9.05 -20.00
N PHE A 170 -3.80 8.94 -19.59
CA PHE A 170 -4.93 8.87 -20.52
C PHE A 170 -6.14 9.72 -20.13
N GLY A 171 -6.00 10.62 -19.15
CA GLY A 171 -7.11 11.43 -18.66
C GLY A 171 -8.23 10.60 -18.05
N ILE A 172 -9.46 11.07 -18.20
CA ILE A 172 -10.67 10.40 -17.68
C ILE A 172 -10.78 8.96 -18.20
N LEU A 173 -10.40 8.72 -19.45
CA LEU A 173 -10.46 7.40 -20.07
C LEU A 173 -9.57 6.40 -19.33
N GLY A 174 -8.38 6.83 -18.93
CA GLY A 174 -7.45 6.02 -18.14
C GLY A 174 -8.03 5.61 -16.78
N VAL A 175 -8.69 6.54 -16.10
CA VAL A 175 -9.36 6.26 -14.81
C VAL A 175 -10.47 5.22 -14.98
N VAL A 176 -11.31 5.38 -15.99
CA VAL A 176 -12.42 4.45 -16.28
C VAL A 176 -11.88 3.05 -16.61
N LEU A 177 -10.90 2.97 -17.52
CA LEU A 177 -10.30 1.70 -17.93
C LEU A 177 -9.61 1.00 -16.75
N LEU A 178 -8.81 1.73 -15.97
CA LEU A 178 -8.18 1.17 -14.77
C LEU A 178 -9.23 0.69 -13.78
N GLY A 179 -10.28 1.47 -13.52
CA GLY A 179 -11.39 1.10 -12.64
C GLY A 179 -12.09 -0.19 -13.09
N CYS A 180 -12.35 -0.34 -14.39
CA CYS A 180 -12.93 -1.56 -14.97
C CYS A 180 -11.98 -2.77 -14.78
N VAL A 181 -10.70 -2.62 -15.09
CA VAL A 181 -9.71 -3.71 -14.93
C VAL A 181 -9.59 -4.14 -13.48
N LEU A 182 -9.50 -3.18 -12.56
CA LEU A 182 -9.42 -3.47 -11.12
C LEU A 182 -10.72 -4.08 -10.59
N GLY A 183 -11.88 -3.63 -11.07
CA GLY A 183 -13.18 -4.24 -10.72
C GLY A 183 -13.30 -5.68 -11.18
N LEU A 184 -12.87 -5.99 -12.40
CA LEU A 184 -12.82 -7.36 -12.93
C LEU A 184 -11.82 -8.23 -12.13
N LEU A 185 -10.65 -7.69 -11.79
CA LEU A 185 -9.68 -8.38 -10.96
C LEU A 185 -10.24 -8.69 -9.57
N ALA A 186 -10.91 -7.74 -8.93
CA ALA A 186 -11.55 -7.94 -7.64
C ALA A 186 -12.61 -9.03 -7.69
N TRP A 187 -13.47 -9.00 -8.71
CA TRP A 187 -14.48 -10.02 -8.93
C TRP A 187 -13.86 -11.41 -9.11
N TYR A 188 -12.87 -11.53 -10.00
CA TYR A 188 -12.17 -12.79 -10.26
C TYR A 188 -11.52 -13.36 -8.99
N LEU A 189 -10.78 -12.53 -8.25
CA LEU A 189 -10.10 -12.97 -7.02
C LEU A 189 -11.08 -13.34 -5.92
N THR A 190 -12.19 -12.63 -5.80
CA THR A 190 -13.25 -12.96 -4.84
C THR A 190 -13.91 -14.31 -5.15
N ASP A 191 -14.04 -14.65 -6.43
CA ASP A 191 -14.55 -15.96 -6.84
C ASP A 191 -13.51 -17.06 -6.67
N MET A 192 -12.28 -16.80 -7.07
CA MET A 192 -11.15 -17.74 -6.92
C MET A 192 -10.97 -18.17 -5.46
N VAL A 193 -11.00 -17.22 -4.53
CA VAL A 193 -10.78 -17.46 -3.10
C VAL A 193 -11.80 -18.42 -2.48
N LYS A 194 -13.01 -18.50 -3.02
CA LYS A 194 -14.03 -19.47 -2.54
C LYS A 194 -13.66 -20.92 -2.84
N HIS A 195 -12.80 -21.17 -3.81
CA HIS A 195 -12.46 -22.49 -4.32
C HIS A 195 -11.08 -22.98 -3.88
N ILE A 196 -10.22 -22.10 -3.40
CA ILE A 196 -8.88 -22.44 -2.92
C ILE A 196 -8.86 -22.66 -1.41
N ARG A 197 -7.96 -23.53 -0.95
CA ARG A 197 -7.67 -23.76 0.48
C ARG A 197 -6.23 -23.42 0.87
N ASN A 198 -5.48 -22.86 -0.07
CA ASN A 198 -4.08 -22.51 0.11
C ASN A 198 -3.95 -21.18 0.87
N PRO A 199 -3.31 -21.13 2.06
CA PRO A 199 -3.09 -19.90 2.80
C PRO A 199 -2.35 -18.81 2.02
N ILE A 200 -1.46 -19.20 1.10
CA ILE A 200 -0.73 -18.24 0.26
C ILE A 200 -1.67 -17.59 -0.77
N GLY A 201 -2.67 -18.33 -1.25
CA GLY A 201 -3.72 -17.78 -2.10
C GLY A 201 -4.58 -16.75 -1.34
N TYR A 202 -4.87 -16.98 -0.07
CA TYR A 202 -5.53 -16.01 0.79
C TYR A 202 -4.67 -14.75 1.00
N LEU A 203 -3.34 -14.91 1.14
CA LEU A 203 -2.43 -13.78 1.22
C LEU A 203 -2.41 -12.95 -0.08
N LEU A 204 -2.45 -13.60 -1.24
CA LEU A 204 -2.56 -12.90 -2.54
C LEU A 204 -3.85 -12.07 -2.63
N TYR A 205 -4.97 -12.64 -2.20
CA TYR A 205 -6.23 -11.91 -2.10
C TYR A 205 -6.13 -10.74 -1.12
N ALA A 206 -5.55 -10.97 0.06
CA ALA A 206 -5.37 -9.94 1.08
C ALA A 206 -4.54 -8.76 0.57
N GLN A 207 -3.48 -9.01 -0.22
CA GLN A 207 -2.69 -7.95 -0.85
C GLN A 207 -3.55 -7.05 -1.74
N ILE A 208 -4.33 -7.63 -2.63
CA ILE A 208 -5.21 -6.86 -3.52
C ILE A 208 -6.29 -6.12 -2.73
N ALA A 209 -6.91 -6.77 -1.73
CA ALA A 209 -7.92 -6.14 -0.88
C ALA A 209 -7.37 -4.93 -0.13
N VAL A 210 -6.13 -5.02 0.39
CA VAL A 210 -5.45 -3.90 1.06
C VAL A 210 -5.12 -2.79 0.08
N TYR A 211 -4.64 -3.11 -1.13
CA TYR A 211 -4.34 -2.09 -2.15
C TYR A 211 -5.61 -1.34 -2.59
N PHE A 212 -6.76 -2.00 -2.63
CA PHE A 212 -8.04 -1.34 -2.88
C PHE A 212 -8.50 -0.52 -1.68
N GLY A 213 -8.42 -1.07 -0.47
CA GLY A 213 -8.77 -0.35 0.76
C GLY A 213 -7.93 0.92 0.97
N LEU A 214 -6.66 0.90 0.55
CA LEU A 214 -5.73 2.02 0.62
C LEU A 214 -5.55 2.73 -0.74
N SER A 215 -6.56 2.73 -1.59
CA SER A 215 -6.53 3.37 -2.92
C SER A 215 -6.31 4.89 -2.87
N PHE A 216 -6.63 5.51 -1.77
CA PHE A 216 -6.37 6.92 -1.53
C PHE A 216 -4.90 7.24 -1.21
N PHE A 217 -4.07 6.24 -0.90
CA PHE A 217 -2.76 6.46 -0.30
C PHE A 217 -1.61 6.50 -1.32
N THR A 218 -1.65 5.68 -2.39
CA THR A 218 -0.59 5.65 -3.41
C THR A 218 -1.05 4.98 -4.70
N THR A 219 -0.26 5.16 -5.77
CA THR A 219 -0.41 4.50 -7.07
C THR A 219 0.10 3.06 -7.02
N TRP A 220 -0.61 2.18 -6.29
CA TRP A 220 -0.17 0.80 -6.05
C TRP A 220 0.30 0.08 -7.31
N PHE A 221 -0.49 0.14 -8.39
CA PHE A 221 -0.22 -0.61 -9.62
C PHE A 221 0.81 0.05 -10.54
N SER A 222 1.28 1.26 -10.22
CA SER A 222 2.44 1.88 -10.85
C SER A 222 3.71 1.74 -10.00
N ASN A 223 3.66 0.98 -8.90
CA ASN A 223 4.79 0.77 -8.00
C ASN A 223 5.48 -0.58 -8.28
N PRO A 224 6.77 -0.62 -8.63
CA PRO A 224 7.51 -1.86 -8.90
C PRO A 224 7.50 -2.85 -7.73
N THR A 225 7.53 -2.34 -6.49
CA THR A 225 7.50 -3.18 -5.29
C THR A 225 6.19 -3.96 -5.17
N THR A 226 5.06 -3.34 -5.53
CA THR A 226 3.76 -3.99 -5.58
C THR A 226 3.77 -5.17 -6.56
N TRP A 227 4.28 -4.96 -7.77
CA TRP A 227 4.36 -6.01 -8.78
C TRP A 227 5.30 -7.15 -8.36
N PHE A 228 6.42 -6.81 -7.74
CA PHE A 228 7.34 -7.81 -7.20
C PHE A 228 6.65 -8.69 -6.15
N TYR A 229 5.98 -8.09 -5.17
CA TYR A 229 5.28 -8.84 -4.14
C TYR A 229 4.13 -9.67 -4.68
N LEU A 230 3.33 -9.14 -5.61
CA LEU A 230 2.25 -9.90 -6.26
C LEU A 230 2.79 -11.08 -7.06
N ALA A 231 3.90 -10.89 -7.79
CA ALA A 231 4.53 -11.96 -8.58
C ALA A 231 5.08 -13.07 -7.66
N VAL A 232 5.81 -12.72 -6.60
CA VAL A 232 6.36 -13.69 -5.65
C VAL A 232 5.25 -14.44 -4.92
N THR A 233 4.23 -13.74 -4.43
CA THR A 233 3.11 -14.38 -3.72
C THR A 233 2.28 -15.24 -4.66
N GLY A 234 2.03 -14.77 -5.89
CA GLY A 234 1.32 -15.53 -6.91
C GLY A 234 2.07 -16.80 -7.31
N ALA A 235 3.38 -16.71 -7.55
CA ALA A 235 4.21 -17.88 -7.85
C ALA A 235 4.22 -18.88 -6.69
N ALA A 236 4.31 -18.41 -5.46
CA ALA A 236 4.27 -19.25 -4.27
C ALA A 236 2.89 -19.91 -4.08
N ALA A 237 1.79 -19.20 -4.40
CA ALA A 237 0.44 -19.76 -4.36
C ALA A 237 0.28 -20.88 -5.38
N VAL A 238 0.67 -20.67 -6.63
CA VAL A 238 0.63 -21.70 -7.68
C VAL A 238 1.49 -22.92 -7.32
N TYR A 239 2.70 -22.69 -6.80
CA TYR A 239 3.57 -23.78 -6.36
C TYR A 239 2.98 -24.58 -5.19
N GLY A 240 2.29 -23.90 -4.25
CA GLY A 240 1.61 -24.56 -3.13
C GLY A 240 0.43 -25.44 -3.58
N GLU A 241 -0.33 -25.00 -4.58
CA GLU A 241 -1.42 -25.78 -5.19
C GLU A 241 -0.89 -27.01 -5.92
N TRP A 242 0.25 -26.91 -6.59
CA TRP A 242 0.88 -28.00 -7.35
C TRP A 242 1.37 -29.16 -6.45
N ARG A 243 1.60 -28.89 -5.17
CA ARG A 243 2.09 -29.89 -4.20
C ARG A 243 1.00 -30.55 -3.34
N GLN A 244 -0.23 -30.09 -3.45
CA GLN A 244 -1.38 -30.71 -2.78
C GLN A 244 -2.03 -31.74 -3.69
#